data_0cc94d029636825fa8c632cf7da658dd
#
_entry.id   0cc94d029636825fa8c632cf7da658dd
#
_cell.length_a   1.000
_cell.length_b   1.000
_cell.length_c   1.000
_cell.angle_alpha   90.00
_cell.angle_beta   90.00
_cell.angle_gamma   90.00
#
_symmetry.space_group_name_H-M   'P 1'
#
loop_
_entity.id
_entity.type
_entity.pdbx_description
1 polymer ?
#
loop_
_entity_poly.entity_id
_entity_poly.type
_entity_poly.pdbx_seq_one_letter_code
_entity_poly.pdbx_strand_id
1 'polypeptide(L)'
;MSFHLQPTPPARPNRCQLFGPASRKALFEKMAGSKADVINIDLEDSVAPSDKEKARSNAVEAINEIDWGKKTLSVRINGLDTPFWYRDVIDLIEQTNGRLDQIMIPKAGNAKDIYAVDALVTSIESLKMISKRINFEAIIETAAGLVNVNEIAASSSRLQSLSLGAADFAASMGMQTTGIGGTQTNYYMIENGEVESDRAIHFSDPWHTVTTSIVAACRANGLLPVDGPFGDFSDDAAVSYTHLTLPT
;
A
#
# COMPACT_ATOMS: atom_id res chain seq x y z
N MET A 1 18.13 -28.00 -5.54
CA MET A 1 17.65 -26.84 -4.78
C MET A 1 16.53 -26.24 -5.60
N SER A 2 15.32 -26.34 -5.09
CA SER A 2 14.16 -25.73 -5.76
C SER A 2 14.00 -24.33 -5.20
N PHE A 3 14.62 -23.35 -5.84
CA PHE A 3 14.22 -21.98 -5.64
C PHE A 3 12.95 -21.82 -6.47
N HIS A 4 11.79 -21.93 -5.83
CA HIS A 4 10.54 -21.52 -6.44
C HIS A 4 10.54 -19.99 -6.52
N LEU A 5 11.21 -19.49 -7.54
CA LEU A 5 10.99 -18.12 -7.94
C LEU A 5 9.60 -18.10 -8.55
N GLN A 6 8.67 -17.51 -7.83
CA GLN A 6 7.40 -17.08 -8.44
C GLN A 6 7.73 -16.20 -9.64
N PRO A 7 6.99 -16.32 -10.76
CA PRO A 7 7.23 -15.44 -11.90
C PRO A 7 7.14 -13.99 -11.40
N THR A 8 8.23 -13.27 -11.56
CA THR A 8 8.25 -11.83 -11.22
C THR A 8 7.20 -11.14 -12.08
N PRO A 9 6.32 -10.32 -11.50
CA PRO A 9 5.37 -9.53 -12.28
C PRO A 9 6.10 -8.69 -13.33
N PRO A 10 5.45 -8.34 -14.45
CA PRO A 10 6.06 -7.47 -15.43
C PRO A 10 6.57 -6.19 -14.77
N ALA A 11 7.83 -5.85 -15.05
CA ALA A 11 8.45 -4.66 -14.48
C ALA A 11 7.65 -3.41 -14.89
N ARG A 12 7.18 -2.65 -13.90
CA ARG A 12 6.55 -1.34 -14.07
C ARG A 12 7.35 -0.31 -13.30
N PRO A 13 7.46 0.93 -13.79
CA PRO A 13 8.00 2.00 -12.97
C PRO A 13 7.17 2.14 -11.67
N ASN A 14 7.83 2.15 -10.53
CA ASN A 14 7.20 2.34 -9.22
C ASN A 14 8.18 3.03 -8.26
N ARG A 15 8.74 4.16 -8.70
CA ARG A 15 9.66 4.98 -7.89
C ARG A 15 8.90 5.86 -6.92
N CYS A 16 7.68 6.26 -7.28
CA CYS A 16 6.82 7.12 -6.49
C CYS A 16 5.36 6.78 -6.74
N GLN A 17 4.62 6.62 -5.66
CA GLN A 17 3.17 6.47 -5.65
C GLN A 17 2.53 7.75 -5.14
N LEU A 18 1.52 8.26 -5.83
CA LEU A 18 0.77 9.45 -5.44
C LEU A 18 -0.67 9.09 -5.09
N PHE A 19 -1.05 9.37 -3.85
CA PHE A 19 -2.41 9.18 -3.38
C PHE A 19 -3.27 10.42 -3.56
N GLY A 20 -4.54 10.22 -3.89
CA GLY A 20 -5.53 11.27 -3.93
C GLY A 20 -6.93 10.76 -3.59
N PRO A 21 -7.67 11.47 -2.70
CA PRO A 21 -9.01 11.06 -2.29
C PRO A 21 -10.00 11.12 -3.46
N ALA A 22 -10.75 10.04 -3.64
CA ALA A 22 -11.75 9.95 -4.71
C ALA A 22 -12.92 10.92 -4.55
N SER A 23 -13.09 11.50 -3.37
CA SER A 23 -14.05 12.57 -3.10
C SER A 23 -13.69 13.90 -3.76
N ARG A 24 -12.43 14.10 -4.21
CA ARG A 24 -11.91 15.37 -4.75
C ARG A 24 -11.55 15.29 -6.22
N LYS A 25 -12.54 15.25 -7.11
CA LYS A 25 -12.36 15.21 -8.57
C LYS A 25 -11.32 16.20 -9.12
N ALA A 26 -11.26 17.42 -8.57
CA ALA A 26 -10.34 18.45 -9.02
C ALA A 26 -8.84 18.10 -8.86
N LEU A 27 -8.51 17.04 -8.12
CA LEU A 27 -7.13 16.57 -7.99
C LEU A 27 -6.71 15.65 -9.13
N PHE A 28 -7.61 14.95 -9.78
CA PHE A 28 -7.28 13.89 -10.72
C PHE A 28 -6.46 14.36 -11.91
N GLU A 29 -6.83 15.48 -12.51
CA GLU A 29 -6.04 16.08 -13.61
C GLU A 29 -4.62 16.48 -13.17
N LYS A 30 -4.49 16.98 -11.93
CA LYS A 30 -3.17 17.31 -11.36
C LYS A 30 -2.34 16.05 -11.11
N MET A 31 -2.99 14.98 -10.65
CA MET A 31 -2.34 13.67 -10.45
C MET A 31 -1.89 13.08 -11.79
N ALA A 32 -2.71 13.15 -12.83
CA ALA A 32 -2.38 12.71 -14.16
C ALA A 32 -1.18 13.47 -14.73
N GLY A 33 -1.10 14.79 -14.52
CA GLY A 33 0.02 15.64 -14.92
C GLY A 33 1.28 15.53 -14.05
N SER A 34 1.24 14.79 -12.92
CA SER A 34 2.39 14.65 -12.02
C SER A 34 3.50 13.76 -12.60
N LYS A 35 4.66 13.76 -11.92
CA LYS A 35 5.79 12.86 -12.27
C LYS A 35 5.70 11.48 -11.59
N ALA A 36 4.65 11.20 -10.84
CA ALA A 36 4.46 9.91 -10.17
C ALA A 36 4.31 8.79 -11.20
N ASP A 37 4.87 7.62 -10.89
CA ASP A 37 4.74 6.42 -11.72
C ASP A 37 3.40 5.70 -11.46
N VAL A 38 2.94 5.72 -10.22
CA VAL A 38 1.70 5.08 -9.78
C VAL A 38 0.76 6.13 -9.22
N ILE A 39 -0.48 6.08 -9.66
CA ILE A 39 -1.57 6.89 -9.11
C ILE A 39 -2.49 5.98 -8.31
N ASN A 40 -2.63 6.27 -7.03
CA ASN A 40 -3.58 5.61 -6.14
C ASN A 40 -4.79 6.51 -5.89
N ILE A 41 -5.92 6.16 -6.49
CA ILE A 41 -7.20 6.79 -6.16
C ILE A 41 -7.72 6.13 -4.90
N ASP A 42 -7.95 6.93 -3.87
CA ASP A 42 -8.29 6.41 -2.55
C ASP A 42 -9.79 6.43 -2.27
N LEU A 43 -10.36 5.26 -1.96
CA LEU A 43 -11.75 5.10 -1.52
C LEU A 43 -11.86 4.86 -0.01
N GLU A 44 -10.72 4.69 0.69
CA GLU A 44 -10.69 4.28 2.09
C GLU A 44 -10.63 5.50 3.03
N ASP A 45 -9.58 5.63 3.83
CA ASP A 45 -9.50 6.54 4.98
C ASP A 45 -9.65 8.02 4.63
N SER A 46 -9.27 8.44 3.44
CA SER A 46 -9.42 9.82 2.98
C SER A 46 -10.86 10.19 2.56
N VAL A 47 -11.80 9.25 2.62
CA VAL A 47 -13.19 9.42 2.20
C VAL A 47 -14.13 9.15 3.36
N ALA A 48 -14.98 10.12 3.71
CA ALA A 48 -15.97 9.94 4.76
C ALA A 48 -17.00 8.84 4.42
N PRO A 49 -17.54 8.10 5.40
CA PRO A 49 -18.52 7.03 5.15
C PRO A 49 -19.73 7.47 4.32
N SER A 50 -20.23 8.68 4.50
CA SER A 50 -21.33 9.26 3.72
C SER A 50 -21.01 9.47 2.25
N ASP A 51 -19.74 9.57 1.90
CA ASP A 51 -19.28 9.93 0.56
C ASP A 51 -18.76 8.73 -0.25
N LYS A 52 -18.71 7.54 0.34
CA LYS A 52 -18.13 6.32 -0.25
C LYS A 52 -18.72 5.99 -1.63
N GLU A 53 -20.02 6.03 -1.77
CA GLU A 53 -20.71 5.76 -3.05
C GLU A 53 -20.34 6.79 -4.12
N LYS A 54 -20.38 8.07 -3.73
CA LYS A 54 -20.00 9.17 -4.63
C LYS A 54 -18.54 9.11 -5.03
N ALA A 55 -17.66 8.81 -4.09
CA ALA A 55 -16.23 8.65 -4.34
C ALA A 55 -15.95 7.51 -5.32
N ARG A 56 -16.63 6.36 -5.18
CA ARG A 56 -16.53 5.24 -6.11
C ARG A 56 -16.94 5.64 -7.53
N SER A 57 -18.08 6.33 -7.67
CA SER A 57 -18.52 6.84 -8.97
C SER A 57 -17.52 7.81 -9.59
N ASN A 58 -16.93 8.71 -8.77
CA ASN A 58 -15.89 9.62 -9.23
C ASN A 58 -14.63 8.88 -9.69
N ALA A 59 -14.23 7.81 -8.99
CA ALA A 59 -13.08 7.00 -9.37
C ALA A 59 -13.31 6.31 -10.72
N VAL A 60 -14.46 5.69 -10.92
CA VAL A 60 -14.84 5.06 -12.20
C VAL A 60 -14.83 6.07 -13.35
N GLU A 61 -15.43 7.24 -13.14
CA GLU A 61 -15.45 8.32 -14.13
C GLU A 61 -14.01 8.78 -14.48
N ALA A 62 -13.18 9.05 -13.46
CA ALA A 62 -11.80 9.47 -13.67
C ALA A 62 -10.95 8.43 -14.42
N ILE A 63 -11.11 7.14 -14.10
CA ILE A 63 -10.42 6.05 -14.78
C ILE A 63 -10.80 5.99 -16.27
N ASN A 64 -12.06 6.26 -16.60
CA ASN A 64 -12.55 6.17 -17.96
C ASN A 64 -12.26 7.43 -18.80
N GLU A 65 -12.28 8.61 -18.22
CA GLU A 65 -12.28 9.88 -18.95
C GLU A 65 -10.92 10.58 -19.00
N ILE A 66 -10.06 10.39 -17.98
CA ILE A 66 -8.78 11.08 -17.90
C ILE A 66 -7.71 10.28 -18.65
N ASP A 67 -6.84 10.98 -19.36
CA ASP A 67 -5.62 10.41 -19.93
C ASP A 67 -4.52 10.31 -18.86
N TRP A 68 -4.32 9.12 -18.36
CA TRP A 68 -3.30 8.80 -17.37
C TRP A 68 -1.92 8.51 -17.98
N GLY A 69 -1.81 8.51 -19.30
CA GLY A 69 -0.56 8.23 -20.01
C GLY A 69 -0.04 6.82 -19.74
N LYS A 70 1.23 6.75 -19.30
CA LYS A 70 1.91 5.46 -18.99
C LYS A 70 1.91 5.10 -17.49
N LYS A 71 1.18 5.83 -16.67
CA LYS A 71 1.13 5.60 -15.23
C LYS A 71 0.42 4.31 -14.91
N THR A 72 0.85 3.63 -13.85
CA THR A 72 0.08 2.54 -13.26
C THR A 72 -1.10 3.14 -12.50
N LEU A 73 -2.30 2.72 -12.86
CA LEU A 73 -3.52 3.20 -12.24
C LEU A 73 -4.00 2.19 -11.20
N SER A 74 -3.98 2.61 -9.95
CA SER A 74 -4.36 1.82 -8.78
C SER A 74 -5.51 2.47 -8.03
N VAL A 75 -6.35 1.66 -7.39
CA VAL A 75 -7.40 2.13 -6.48
C VAL A 75 -7.25 1.42 -5.15
N ARG A 76 -7.13 2.18 -4.06
CA ARG A 76 -7.23 1.63 -2.72
C ARG A 76 -8.71 1.47 -2.37
N ILE A 77 -9.15 0.22 -2.27
CA ILE A 77 -10.52 -0.13 -1.89
C ILE A 77 -10.72 0.04 -0.38
N ASN A 78 -11.96 0.01 0.07
CA ASN A 78 -12.24 -0.04 1.49
C ASN A 78 -11.79 -1.36 2.12
N GLY A 79 -11.49 -1.35 3.42
CA GLY A 79 -11.10 -2.55 4.16
C GLY A 79 -12.19 -3.63 4.15
N LEU A 80 -11.75 -4.89 4.19
CA LEU A 80 -12.67 -6.06 4.12
C LEU A 80 -13.56 -6.18 5.35
N ASP A 81 -13.25 -5.51 6.43
CA ASP A 81 -14.04 -5.36 7.66
C ASP A 81 -15.19 -4.36 7.52
N THR A 82 -15.32 -3.69 6.36
CA THR A 82 -16.36 -2.71 6.07
C THR A 82 -17.42 -3.25 5.09
N PRO A 83 -18.61 -2.66 5.02
CA PRO A 83 -19.64 -3.07 4.05
C PRO A 83 -19.40 -2.51 2.64
N PHE A 84 -18.26 -1.87 2.35
CA PHE A 84 -18.05 -1.13 1.10
C PHE A 84 -17.17 -1.88 0.09
N TRP A 85 -16.17 -2.63 0.53
CA TRP A 85 -15.10 -3.20 -0.29
C TRP A 85 -15.59 -4.02 -1.49
N TYR A 86 -16.60 -4.86 -1.30
CA TYR A 86 -17.09 -5.73 -2.37
C TYR A 86 -17.75 -4.93 -3.50
N ARG A 87 -18.46 -3.84 -3.13
CA ARG A 87 -19.02 -2.92 -4.14
C ARG A 87 -17.94 -2.14 -4.85
N ASP A 88 -16.87 -1.75 -4.15
CA ASP A 88 -15.72 -1.10 -4.78
C ASP A 88 -15.12 -2.01 -5.85
N VAL A 89 -14.86 -3.28 -5.52
CA VAL A 89 -14.29 -4.25 -6.47
C VAL A 89 -15.23 -4.45 -7.67
N ILE A 90 -16.51 -4.69 -7.43
CA ILE A 90 -17.49 -4.93 -8.51
C ILE A 90 -17.56 -3.72 -9.45
N ASP A 91 -17.85 -2.55 -8.90
CA ASP A 91 -18.10 -1.36 -9.71
C ASP A 91 -16.85 -0.92 -10.47
N LEU A 92 -15.65 -1.00 -9.84
CA LEU A 92 -14.38 -0.68 -10.49
C LEU A 92 -14.10 -1.61 -11.67
N ILE A 93 -14.27 -2.92 -11.52
CA ILE A 93 -13.94 -3.87 -12.59
C ILE A 93 -14.98 -3.81 -13.71
N GLU A 94 -16.27 -3.82 -13.36
CA GLU A 94 -17.35 -3.83 -14.34
C GLU A 94 -17.42 -2.57 -15.19
N GLN A 95 -17.08 -1.41 -14.62
CA GLN A 95 -17.32 -0.12 -15.26
C GLN A 95 -16.06 0.54 -15.84
N THR A 96 -14.85 0.00 -15.59
CA THR A 96 -13.62 0.61 -16.13
C THR A 96 -13.07 -0.07 -17.38
N ASN A 97 -13.75 -1.09 -17.90
CA ASN A 97 -13.41 -1.76 -19.16
C ASN A 97 -11.93 -2.19 -19.26
N GLY A 98 -11.36 -2.70 -18.17
CA GLY A 98 -9.97 -3.16 -18.10
C GLY A 98 -8.93 -2.04 -18.10
N ARG A 99 -9.31 -0.79 -17.86
CA ARG A 99 -8.37 0.33 -17.75
C ARG A 99 -7.62 0.33 -16.43
N LEU A 100 -8.23 -0.18 -15.36
CA LEU A 100 -7.57 -0.31 -14.06
C LEU A 100 -6.42 -1.31 -14.13
N ASP A 101 -5.27 -0.97 -13.55
CA ASP A 101 -4.10 -1.85 -13.50
C ASP A 101 -4.01 -2.65 -12.20
N GLN A 102 -4.39 -2.03 -11.10
CA GLN A 102 -4.13 -2.55 -9.77
C GLN A 102 -5.23 -2.20 -8.77
N ILE A 103 -5.53 -3.13 -7.89
CA ILE A 103 -6.31 -2.89 -6.67
C ILE A 103 -5.32 -2.93 -5.50
N MET A 104 -5.37 -1.89 -4.67
CA MET A 104 -4.66 -1.85 -3.41
C MET A 104 -5.59 -2.28 -2.30
N ILE A 105 -5.19 -3.34 -1.57
CA ILE A 105 -5.97 -3.97 -0.50
C ILE A 105 -5.44 -3.48 0.84
N PRO A 106 -6.18 -2.64 1.57
CA PRO A 106 -5.75 -2.14 2.87
C PRO A 106 -5.96 -3.20 3.95
N LYS A 107 -5.29 -3.03 5.08
CA LYS A 107 -5.47 -3.77 6.34
C LYS A 107 -5.44 -5.29 6.16
N ALA A 108 -4.65 -5.79 5.19
CA ALA A 108 -4.49 -7.22 4.96
C ALA A 108 -3.96 -7.90 6.23
N GLY A 109 -4.77 -8.76 6.84
CA GLY A 109 -4.45 -9.45 8.08
C GLY A 109 -3.97 -10.88 7.88
N ASN A 110 -4.36 -11.53 6.78
CA ASN A 110 -3.96 -12.91 6.44
C ASN A 110 -4.23 -13.23 4.95
N ALA A 111 -3.81 -14.41 4.49
CA ALA A 111 -3.98 -14.84 3.10
C ALA A 111 -5.44 -14.95 2.62
N LYS A 112 -6.39 -15.14 3.54
CA LYS A 112 -7.82 -15.24 3.19
C LYS A 112 -8.39 -13.90 2.73
N ASP A 113 -7.85 -12.80 3.22
CA ASP A 113 -8.25 -11.45 2.80
C ASP A 113 -7.91 -11.26 1.32
N ILE A 114 -6.71 -11.65 0.94
CA ILE A 114 -6.28 -11.60 -0.47
C ILE A 114 -7.10 -12.56 -1.33
N TYR A 115 -7.34 -13.79 -0.83
CA TYR A 115 -8.14 -14.78 -1.53
C TYR A 115 -9.58 -14.30 -1.79
N ALA A 116 -10.21 -13.64 -0.83
CA ALA A 116 -11.57 -13.11 -1.01
C ALA A 116 -11.67 -12.12 -2.16
N VAL A 117 -10.71 -11.19 -2.25
CA VAL A 117 -10.63 -10.22 -3.35
C VAL A 117 -10.30 -10.92 -4.66
N ASP A 118 -9.35 -11.86 -4.69
CA ASP A 118 -8.94 -12.59 -5.88
C ASP A 118 -10.10 -13.41 -6.47
N ALA A 119 -10.85 -14.12 -5.63
CA ALA A 119 -12.00 -14.90 -6.05
C ALA A 119 -13.08 -14.01 -6.71
N LEU A 120 -13.37 -12.85 -6.11
CA LEU A 120 -14.34 -11.90 -6.65
C LEU A 120 -13.86 -11.30 -7.97
N VAL A 121 -12.62 -10.83 -8.03
CA VAL A 121 -12.00 -10.27 -9.25
C VAL A 121 -12.00 -11.30 -10.39
N THR A 122 -11.55 -12.53 -10.10
CA THR A 122 -11.51 -13.61 -11.09
C THR A 122 -12.88 -13.94 -11.65
N SER A 123 -13.91 -13.95 -10.81
CA SER A 123 -15.28 -14.20 -11.24
C SER A 123 -15.80 -13.11 -12.18
N ILE A 124 -15.52 -11.84 -11.86
CA ILE A 124 -15.98 -10.71 -12.68
C ILE A 124 -15.18 -10.65 -13.99
N GLU A 125 -13.86 -10.81 -13.97
CA GLU A 125 -13.04 -10.85 -15.18
C GLU A 125 -13.52 -11.95 -16.15
N SER A 126 -13.84 -13.13 -15.62
CA SER A 126 -14.37 -14.26 -16.41
C SER A 126 -15.73 -13.92 -17.01
N LEU A 127 -16.65 -13.37 -16.22
CA LEU A 127 -17.97 -12.99 -16.69
C LEU A 127 -17.93 -11.92 -17.78
N LYS A 128 -17.06 -10.93 -17.60
CA LYS A 128 -16.91 -9.79 -18.53
C LYS A 128 -15.93 -10.04 -19.65
N MET A 129 -15.29 -11.21 -19.71
CA MET A 129 -14.27 -11.56 -20.71
C MET A 129 -13.13 -10.52 -20.76
N ILE A 130 -12.73 -10.00 -19.60
CA ILE A 130 -11.63 -9.04 -19.49
C ILE A 130 -10.30 -9.79 -19.63
N SER A 131 -9.55 -9.52 -20.68
CA SER A 131 -8.28 -10.16 -20.95
C SER A 131 -7.11 -9.58 -20.15
N LYS A 132 -7.17 -8.31 -19.78
CA LYS A 132 -6.16 -7.66 -18.96
C LYS A 132 -6.39 -8.01 -17.49
N ARG A 133 -5.45 -8.78 -16.94
CA ARG A 133 -5.50 -9.17 -15.54
C ARG A 133 -5.25 -7.97 -14.62
N ILE A 134 -6.12 -7.76 -13.66
CA ILE A 134 -5.94 -6.79 -12.58
C ILE A 134 -4.99 -7.39 -11.54
N ASN A 135 -4.00 -6.61 -11.12
CA ASN A 135 -3.01 -6.99 -10.13
C ASN A 135 -3.35 -6.44 -8.75
N PHE A 136 -2.63 -6.90 -7.73
CA PHE A 136 -2.84 -6.46 -6.35
C PHE A 136 -1.57 -5.88 -5.74
N GLU A 137 -1.77 -4.91 -4.88
CA GLU A 137 -0.85 -4.49 -3.84
C GLU A 137 -1.58 -4.67 -2.49
N ALA A 138 -0.91 -5.21 -1.49
CA ALA A 138 -1.49 -5.32 -0.14
C ALA A 138 -0.72 -4.42 0.82
N ILE A 139 -1.45 -3.72 1.70
CA ILE A 139 -0.85 -2.88 2.73
C ILE A 139 -0.73 -3.69 4.02
N ILE A 140 0.48 -3.80 4.51
CA ILE A 140 0.79 -4.39 5.83
C ILE A 140 0.75 -3.26 6.85
N GLU A 141 -0.37 -3.17 7.55
CA GLU A 141 -0.65 -2.05 8.45
C GLU A 141 -1.39 -2.47 9.71
N THR A 142 -1.34 -3.78 10.02
CA THR A 142 -1.86 -4.33 11.27
C THR A 142 -0.87 -5.30 11.88
N ALA A 143 -0.96 -5.50 13.20
CA ALA A 143 -0.17 -6.52 13.89
C ALA A 143 -0.40 -7.92 13.29
N ALA A 144 -1.66 -8.25 12.98
CA ALA A 144 -2.01 -9.51 12.32
C ALA A 144 -1.35 -9.64 10.93
N GLY A 145 -1.38 -8.56 10.13
CA GLY A 145 -0.74 -8.53 8.82
C GLY A 145 0.76 -8.77 8.89
N LEU A 146 1.44 -8.18 9.86
CA LEU A 146 2.88 -8.41 10.04
C LEU A 146 3.19 -9.85 10.45
N VAL A 147 2.42 -10.42 11.39
CA VAL A 147 2.61 -11.82 11.83
C VAL A 147 2.41 -12.78 10.67
N ASN A 148 1.49 -12.51 9.76
CA ASN A 148 1.14 -13.34 8.61
C ASN A 148 1.77 -12.88 7.28
N VAL A 149 2.76 -11.98 7.32
CA VAL A 149 3.29 -11.34 6.10
C VAL A 149 3.82 -12.32 5.05
N ASN A 150 4.41 -13.43 5.47
CA ASN A 150 4.91 -14.47 4.55
C ASN A 150 3.75 -15.23 3.87
N GLU A 151 2.69 -15.52 4.63
CA GLU A 151 1.49 -16.17 4.11
C GLU A 151 0.75 -15.23 3.13
N ILE A 152 0.63 -13.96 3.47
CA ILE A 152 0.07 -12.93 2.60
C ILE A 152 0.87 -12.83 1.30
N ALA A 153 2.20 -12.74 1.40
CA ALA A 153 3.09 -12.62 0.22
C ALA A 153 2.95 -13.80 -0.76
N ALA A 154 2.63 -14.99 -0.27
CA ALA A 154 2.48 -16.20 -1.08
C ALA A 154 1.05 -16.47 -1.58
N SER A 155 0.07 -15.62 -1.22
CA SER A 155 -1.36 -15.97 -1.30
C SER A 155 -1.99 -15.87 -2.68
N SER A 156 -1.46 -15.06 -3.58
CA SER A 156 -2.05 -14.86 -4.92
C SER A 156 -0.99 -14.52 -5.96
N SER A 157 -1.14 -15.11 -7.14
CA SER A 157 -0.32 -14.76 -8.30
C SER A 157 -0.64 -13.37 -8.90
N ARG A 158 -1.67 -12.69 -8.41
CA ARG A 158 -2.00 -11.29 -8.75
C ARG A 158 -1.21 -10.30 -7.92
N LEU A 159 -0.72 -10.72 -6.75
CA LEU A 159 0.02 -9.85 -5.86
C LEU A 159 1.35 -9.47 -6.49
N GLN A 160 1.63 -8.18 -6.58
CA GLN A 160 2.86 -7.62 -7.17
C GLN A 160 3.72 -6.93 -6.13
N SER A 161 3.12 -6.39 -5.08
CA SER A 161 3.82 -5.61 -4.07
C SER A 161 3.15 -5.71 -2.70
N LEU A 162 3.95 -5.50 -1.66
CA LEU A 162 3.49 -5.20 -0.32
C LEU A 162 4.02 -3.82 0.08
N SER A 163 3.17 -3.02 0.67
CA SER A 163 3.55 -1.70 1.22
C SER A 163 3.34 -1.65 2.73
N LEU A 164 4.05 -0.75 3.40
CA LEU A 164 3.89 -0.47 4.82
C LEU A 164 2.90 0.67 5.03
N GLY A 165 1.83 0.45 5.79
CA GLY A 165 0.92 1.48 6.29
C GLY A 165 1.29 1.87 7.72
N ALA A 166 2.29 2.74 7.90
CA ALA A 166 2.91 3.00 9.20
C ALA A 166 1.95 3.58 10.24
N ALA A 167 0.99 4.42 9.84
CA ALA A 167 0.04 5.05 10.76
C ALA A 167 -0.91 4.04 11.42
N ASP A 168 -1.58 3.25 10.58
CA ASP A 168 -2.49 2.20 11.05
C ASP A 168 -1.73 1.09 11.77
N PHE A 169 -0.52 0.77 11.32
CA PHE A 169 0.34 -0.18 12.00
C PHE A 169 0.66 0.29 13.42
N ALA A 170 1.06 1.56 13.59
CA ALA A 170 1.34 2.13 14.91
C ALA A 170 0.11 2.06 15.82
N ALA A 171 -1.06 2.39 15.30
CA ALA A 171 -2.32 2.30 16.04
C ALA A 171 -2.64 0.85 16.42
N SER A 172 -2.49 -0.10 15.49
CA SER A 172 -2.71 -1.53 15.73
C SER A 172 -1.77 -2.12 16.78
N MET A 173 -0.53 -1.62 16.84
CA MET A 173 0.48 -2.02 17.83
C MET A 173 0.37 -1.28 19.15
N GLY A 174 -0.51 -0.29 19.29
CA GLY A 174 -0.59 0.57 20.47
C GLY A 174 0.65 1.43 20.68
N MET A 175 1.36 1.80 19.62
CA MET A 175 2.57 2.62 19.68
C MET A 175 2.22 4.06 19.99
N GLN A 176 3.02 4.69 20.85
CA GLN A 176 2.96 6.14 21.11
C GLN A 176 3.93 6.87 20.18
N THR A 177 3.59 7.01 18.93
CA THR A 177 4.42 7.73 17.97
C THR A 177 3.74 9.03 17.56
N THR A 178 4.55 10.09 17.43
CA THR A 178 4.11 11.39 16.92
C THR A 178 4.48 11.59 15.46
N GLY A 179 5.30 10.71 14.90
CA GLY A 179 5.76 10.74 13.51
C GLY A 179 5.54 9.39 12.84
N ILE A 180 5.14 9.43 11.57
CA ILE A 180 4.90 8.24 10.76
C ILE A 180 6.17 7.95 9.95
N GLY A 181 6.74 6.73 10.13
CA GLY A 181 7.85 6.26 9.32
C GLY A 181 9.23 6.88 9.67
N GLY A 182 9.37 7.56 10.80
CA GLY A 182 10.62 8.18 11.24
C GLY A 182 11.20 7.59 12.53
N THR A 183 12.43 7.98 12.85
CA THR A 183 13.07 7.64 14.12
C THR A 183 12.29 8.22 15.30
N GLN A 184 12.02 7.39 16.29
CA GLN A 184 11.31 7.80 17.50
C GLN A 184 12.33 8.17 18.60
N THR A 185 12.36 9.43 18.99
CA THR A 185 13.28 9.92 20.03
C THR A 185 13.01 9.33 21.42
N ASN A 186 11.81 8.78 21.63
CA ASN A 186 11.42 8.15 22.90
C ASN A 186 11.64 6.63 22.89
N TYR A 187 12.18 6.06 21.82
CA TYR A 187 12.47 4.64 21.70
C TYR A 187 13.97 4.40 21.63
N TYR A 188 14.57 4.14 22.79
CA TYR A 188 16.02 4.00 22.94
C TYR A 188 16.39 3.01 24.04
N MET A 189 17.60 2.50 23.97
CA MET A 189 18.22 1.70 25.02
C MET A 189 19.29 2.53 25.74
N ILE A 190 19.38 2.33 27.04
CA ILE A 190 20.41 2.94 27.88
C ILE A 190 21.36 1.83 28.30
N GLU A 191 22.64 2.00 28.05
CA GLU A 191 23.67 1.09 28.57
C GLU A 191 23.80 1.21 30.09
N ASN A 192 24.16 0.09 30.74
CA ASN A 192 24.51 0.10 32.17
C ASN A 192 25.81 0.84 32.35
N GLY A 193 25.80 1.86 33.18
CA GLY A 193 26.99 2.61 33.64
C GLY A 193 26.96 2.79 35.13
N GLU A 194 28.16 2.90 35.78
CA GLU A 194 28.25 3.11 37.20
C GLU A 194 27.72 4.49 37.64
N VAL A 195 27.78 5.46 36.74
CA VAL A 195 27.29 6.84 36.94
C VAL A 195 26.30 7.18 35.79
N GLU A 196 25.23 7.92 36.10
CA GLU A 196 24.19 8.28 35.13
C GLU A 196 24.75 9.05 33.92
N SER A 197 25.77 9.89 34.13
CA SER A 197 26.46 10.65 33.08
C SER A 197 27.25 9.80 32.07
N ASP A 198 27.55 8.57 32.40
CA ASP A 198 28.42 7.69 31.61
C ASP A 198 27.61 6.68 30.78
N ARG A 199 26.28 6.76 30.85
CA ARG A 199 25.38 5.86 30.12
C ARG A 199 25.20 6.33 28.69
N ALA A 200 25.61 5.51 27.74
CA ALA A 200 25.31 5.76 26.34
C ALA A 200 23.84 5.50 26.02
N ILE A 201 23.25 6.37 25.22
CA ILE A 201 21.88 6.23 24.71
C ILE A 201 21.96 5.76 23.27
N HIS A 202 21.32 4.63 22.99
CA HIS A 202 21.20 4.06 21.66
C HIS A 202 19.77 4.18 21.18
N PHE A 203 19.50 5.08 20.24
CA PHE A 203 18.20 5.19 19.63
C PHE A 203 17.90 3.96 18.78
N SER A 204 16.73 3.39 18.97
CA SER A 204 16.25 2.26 18.20
C SER A 204 15.23 2.72 17.16
N ASP A 205 15.28 2.11 16.00
CA ASP A 205 14.27 2.29 14.96
C ASP A 205 13.13 1.28 15.17
N PRO A 206 11.94 1.69 15.59
CA PRO A 206 10.82 0.79 15.80
C PRO A 206 10.32 0.15 14.50
N TRP A 207 10.65 0.74 13.35
CA TRP A 207 10.22 0.29 12.03
C TRP A 207 11.14 -0.76 11.40
N HIS A 208 12.38 -0.87 11.91
CA HIS A 208 13.40 -1.74 11.31
C HIS A 208 12.95 -3.18 11.14
N THR A 209 12.39 -3.79 12.17
CA THR A 209 11.91 -5.18 12.11
C THR A 209 10.72 -5.31 11.15
N VAL A 210 9.83 -4.34 11.14
CA VAL A 210 8.63 -4.33 10.27
C VAL A 210 9.04 -4.25 8.81
N THR A 211 9.85 -3.26 8.45
CA THR A 211 10.38 -3.07 7.09
C THR A 211 11.20 -4.28 6.62
N THR A 212 12.09 -4.78 7.45
CA THR A 212 12.91 -5.95 7.11
C THR A 212 12.04 -7.19 6.86
N SER A 213 11.00 -7.41 7.66
CA SER A 213 10.07 -8.53 7.49
C SER A 213 9.30 -8.43 6.18
N ILE A 214 8.79 -7.24 5.84
CA ILE A 214 8.09 -7.01 4.57
C ILE A 214 9.04 -7.22 3.38
N VAL A 215 10.27 -6.67 3.45
CA VAL A 215 11.27 -6.85 2.40
C VAL A 215 11.61 -8.33 2.21
N ALA A 216 11.84 -9.08 3.29
CA ALA A 216 12.15 -10.49 3.23
C ALA A 216 11.00 -11.29 2.61
N ALA A 217 9.76 -11.06 3.05
CA ALA A 217 8.58 -11.73 2.50
C ALA A 217 8.40 -11.43 0.99
N CYS A 218 8.56 -10.16 0.59
CA CYS A 218 8.50 -9.77 -0.81
C CYS A 218 9.55 -10.47 -1.65
N ARG A 219 10.82 -10.41 -1.23
CA ARG A 219 11.93 -11.00 -2.00
C ARG A 219 11.82 -12.51 -2.11
N ALA A 220 11.35 -13.19 -1.06
CA ALA A 220 11.13 -14.64 -1.08
C ALA A 220 10.02 -15.06 -2.07
N ASN A 221 9.07 -14.18 -2.37
CA ASN A 221 7.92 -14.45 -3.24
C ASN A 221 7.94 -13.69 -4.57
N GLY A 222 9.05 -13.03 -4.92
CA GLY A 222 9.19 -12.29 -6.18
C GLY A 222 8.37 -10.98 -6.24
N LEU A 223 7.97 -10.45 -5.08
CA LEU A 223 7.20 -9.21 -4.98
C LEU A 223 8.11 -7.99 -4.82
N LEU A 224 7.56 -6.82 -5.12
CA LEU A 224 8.20 -5.54 -4.87
C LEU A 224 7.85 -5.04 -3.45
N PRO A 225 8.83 -4.80 -2.57
CA PRO A 225 8.57 -4.08 -1.33
C PRO A 225 8.43 -2.59 -1.63
N VAL A 226 7.40 -1.97 -1.07
CA VAL A 226 7.11 -0.54 -1.20
C VAL A 226 7.15 0.08 0.20
N ASP A 227 7.90 1.16 0.34
CA ASP A 227 7.99 1.88 1.61
C ASP A 227 6.68 2.62 1.93
N GLY A 228 6.49 2.93 3.21
CA GLY A 228 5.35 3.72 3.66
C GLY A 228 5.49 5.22 3.32
N PRO A 229 4.42 6.00 3.48
CA PRO A 229 4.47 7.44 3.29
C PRO A 229 5.29 8.09 4.41
N PHE A 230 6.08 9.10 4.05
CA PHE A 230 6.65 10.02 5.03
C PHE A 230 5.60 11.06 5.45
N GLY A 231 5.34 11.16 6.75
CA GLY A 231 4.20 11.94 7.26
C GLY A 231 4.40 13.44 7.22
N ASP A 232 5.63 13.94 7.40
CA ASP A 232 5.93 15.37 7.33
C ASP A 232 6.37 15.79 5.93
N PHE A 233 5.39 15.94 5.04
CA PHE A 233 5.61 16.38 3.67
C PHE A 233 6.06 17.84 3.54
N SER A 234 6.10 18.60 4.63
CA SER A 234 6.61 19.97 4.68
C SER A 234 8.13 20.04 4.89
N ASP A 235 8.75 18.94 5.31
CA ASP A 235 10.20 18.82 5.43
C ASP A 235 10.83 18.30 4.13
N ASP A 236 11.12 19.22 3.21
CA ASP A 236 11.70 18.90 1.92
C ASP A 236 13.05 18.16 2.03
N ALA A 237 13.82 18.42 3.06
CA ALA A 237 15.12 17.76 3.27
C ALA A 237 14.95 16.30 3.68
N ALA A 238 14.03 16.01 4.61
CA ALA A 238 13.73 14.65 5.03
C ALA A 238 13.08 13.84 3.90
N VAL A 239 12.13 14.43 3.15
CA VAL A 239 11.53 13.80 1.97
C VAL A 239 12.60 13.45 0.92
N SER A 240 13.52 14.37 0.62
CA SER A 240 14.62 14.13 -0.32
C SER A 240 15.56 13.03 0.17
N TYR A 241 15.90 13.01 1.45
CA TYR A 241 16.74 11.96 2.05
C TYR A 241 16.11 10.58 1.93
N THR A 242 14.83 10.44 2.26
CA THR A 242 14.10 9.17 2.15
C THR A 242 14.13 8.61 0.73
N HIS A 243 13.97 9.46 -0.29
CA HIS A 243 13.99 9.05 -1.69
C HIS A 243 15.38 8.70 -2.23
N LEU A 244 16.45 9.30 -1.67
CA LEU A 244 17.83 9.11 -2.15
C LEU A 244 18.55 7.92 -1.50
N THR A 245 18.11 7.48 -0.33
CA THR A 245 18.82 6.47 0.46
C THR A 245 18.21 5.07 0.38
N LEU A 246 17.04 4.92 -0.25
CA LEU A 246 16.50 3.60 -0.54
C LEU A 246 17.41 2.91 -1.57
N PRO A 247 17.96 1.71 -1.26
CA PRO A 247 18.73 0.98 -2.24
C PRO A 247 17.82 0.59 -3.40
N THR A 248 18.16 1.06 -4.58
CA THR A 248 17.53 0.71 -5.85
C THR A 248 17.77 -0.75 -6.22
#